data_e587f47a769f5835d4b5aecf1d93b8f2
#
_entry.id   e587f47a769f5835d4b5aecf1d93b8f2
#
_cell.length_a   1.000
_cell.length_b   1.000
_cell.length_c   1.000
_cell.angle_alpha   90.00
_cell.angle_beta   90.00
_cell.angle_gamma   90.00
#
_symmetry.space_group_name_H-M   'P 1'
#
loop_
_entity.id
_entity.type
_entity.pdbx_description
1 polymer ?
#
loop_
_entity_poly.entity_id
_entity_poly.type
_entity_poly.pdbx_seq_one_letter_code
_entity_poly.pdbx_strand_id
1 'polypeptide(L)'
;TTVNGMHLLHGEPVHTSAFARDRLFGYGTSDLAEWLEEKSAGQIAADSVLRIPLALLEAERSEDLLAWLQALEANRSVVVDATHPAHLRALGVAIRRLQGRKRFLFRSAASLLNGLVDSGPSPLGPQPLDARGLVGLRRRDPLGQPLPGLVVVGSHVALADQQLKDLLANARCRGIELPVARIARVLEGG
;
A
#
# COMPACT_ATOMS: atom_id res chain seq x y z
N THR A 1 6.48 -8.13 -5.04
CA THR A 1 7.54 -8.66 -4.16
C THR A 1 8.77 -7.78 -4.20
N THR A 2 9.54 -7.77 -3.11
CA THR A 2 10.83 -7.06 -3.04
C THR A 2 11.89 -8.03 -2.57
N VAL A 3 12.99 -8.12 -3.31
CA VAL A 3 14.13 -9.02 -3.03
C VAL A 3 15.42 -8.26 -3.28
N ASN A 4 16.33 -8.27 -2.31
CA ASN A 4 17.61 -7.55 -2.35
C ASN A 4 17.43 -6.05 -2.71
N GLY A 5 16.34 -5.44 -2.23
CA GLY A 5 15.98 -4.06 -2.53
C GLY A 5 15.30 -3.85 -3.87
N MET A 6 15.28 -4.84 -4.75
CA MET A 6 14.63 -4.78 -6.06
C MET A 6 13.13 -5.05 -5.97
N HIS A 7 12.31 -4.10 -6.39
CA HIS A 7 10.86 -4.31 -6.45
C HIS A 7 10.45 -4.96 -7.77
N LEU A 8 9.70 -6.07 -7.65
CA LEU A 8 9.29 -6.90 -8.77
C LEU A 8 7.76 -6.96 -8.88
N LEU A 9 7.25 -6.88 -10.09
CA LEU A 9 5.85 -7.11 -10.46
C LEU A 9 5.79 -8.38 -11.33
N HIS A 10 5.10 -9.41 -10.85
CA HIS A 10 5.03 -10.72 -11.54
C HIS A 10 6.40 -11.33 -11.90
N GLY A 11 7.40 -11.08 -11.06
CA GLY A 11 8.77 -11.57 -11.27
C GLY A 11 9.67 -10.63 -12.09
N GLU A 12 9.09 -9.63 -12.76
CA GLU A 12 9.84 -8.68 -13.57
C GLU A 12 10.13 -7.38 -12.81
N PRO A 13 11.25 -6.71 -13.09
CA PRO A 13 11.57 -5.40 -12.50
C PRO A 13 10.47 -4.37 -12.75
N VAL A 14 9.96 -3.73 -11.70
CA VAL A 14 8.78 -2.86 -11.81
C VAL A 14 8.99 -1.64 -12.72
N HIS A 15 10.24 -1.18 -12.92
CA HIS A 15 10.53 -0.06 -13.83
C HIS A 15 10.26 -0.40 -15.30
N THR A 16 10.16 -1.68 -15.66
CA THR A 16 9.80 -2.10 -17.02
C THR A 16 8.28 -2.09 -17.26
N SER A 17 7.50 -1.93 -16.20
CA SER A 17 6.03 -1.97 -16.24
C SER A 17 5.41 -0.66 -16.72
N ALA A 18 4.10 -0.69 -17.00
CA ALA A 18 3.32 0.50 -17.34
C ALA A 18 3.30 1.55 -16.21
N PHE A 19 3.46 1.13 -14.95
CA PHE A 19 3.49 2.05 -13.81
C PHE A 19 4.68 2.99 -13.83
N ALA A 20 5.84 2.52 -14.30
CA ALA A 20 7.03 3.35 -14.41
C ALA A 20 6.96 4.41 -15.51
N ARG A 21 6.07 4.21 -16.50
CA ARG A 21 5.88 5.13 -17.63
C ARG A 21 4.84 6.22 -17.34
N ASP A 22 4.33 6.27 -16.12
CA ASP A 22 3.40 7.32 -15.72
C ASP A 22 4.05 8.69 -15.88
N ARG A 23 3.32 9.63 -16.49
CA ARG A 23 3.84 10.96 -16.82
C ARG A 23 4.23 11.76 -15.56
N LEU A 24 3.52 11.56 -14.47
CA LEU A 24 3.69 12.34 -13.23
C LEU A 24 4.51 11.59 -12.20
N PHE A 25 4.31 10.28 -12.10
CA PHE A 25 4.87 9.42 -11.05
C PHE A 25 5.87 8.39 -11.57
N GLY A 26 6.22 8.47 -12.88
CA GLY A 26 7.15 7.56 -13.51
C GLY A 26 8.52 7.53 -12.82
N TYR A 27 9.28 6.47 -13.04
CA TYR A 27 10.59 6.22 -12.43
C TYR A 27 11.47 5.32 -13.29
N GLY A 28 12.79 5.46 -13.13
CA GLY A 28 13.78 4.78 -13.96
C GLY A 28 14.38 3.51 -13.36
N THR A 29 14.16 3.23 -12.08
CA THR A 29 14.82 2.11 -11.38
C THR A 29 13.82 1.24 -10.61
N SER A 30 14.17 -0.02 -10.40
CA SER A 30 13.45 -0.95 -9.52
C SER A 30 14.15 -1.16 -8.18
N ASP A 31 15.39 -0.70 -8.02
CA ASP A 31 16.02 -0.64 -6.70
C ASP A 31 15.35 0.46 -5.87
N LEU A 32 14.81 0.10 -4.73
CA LEU A 32 14.02 1.02 -3.91
C LEU A 32 14.86 2.10 -3.23
N ALA A 33 16.15 1.88 -3.01
CA ALA A 33 17.05 2.89 -2.47
C ALA A 33 17.38 3.95 -3.55
N GLU A 34 17.70 3.52 -4.76
CA GLU A 34 17.89 4.40 -5.92
C GLU A 34 16.58 5.15 -6.25
N TRP A 35 15.44 4.46 -6.13
CA TRP A 35 14.13 5.08 -6.32
C TRP A 35 13.88 6.21 -5.30
N LEU A 36 14.27 6.03 -4.04
CA LEU A 36 14.19 7.07 -3.02
C LEU A 36 15.09 8.26 -3.37
N GLU A 37 16.30 8.02 -3.83
CA GLU A 37 17.22 9.07 -4.31
C GLU A 37 16.60 9.85 -5.48
N GLU A 38 16.10 9.13 -6.51
CA GLU A 38 15.41 9.75 -7.65
C GLU A 38 14.23 10.61 -7.20
N LYS A 39 13.34 10.08 -6.35
CA LYS A 39 12.12 10.77 -5.91
C LYS A 39 12.34 11.88 -4.91
N SER A 40 13.44 11.84 -4.18
CA SER A 40 13.85 12.93 -3.28
C SER A 40 14.72 14.00 -3.95
N ALA A 41 14.97 13.88 -5.27
CA ALA A 41 15.91 14.72 -6.01
C ALA A 41 17.30 14.75 -5.34
N GLY A 42 17.80 13.59 -4.91
CA GLY A 42 19.08 13.41 -4.27
C GLY A 42 19.15 13.80 -2.78
N GLN A 43 18.04 14.21 -2.16
CA GLN A 43 18.04 14.53 -0.72
C GLN A 43 18.24 13.29 0.17
N ILE A 44 17.87 12.13 -0.31
CA ILE A 44 18.11 10.84 0.32
C ILE A 44 19.03 10.06 -0.60
N ALA A 45 20.32 9.99 -0.27
CA ALA A 45 21.26 9.22 -1.04
C ALA A 45 21.00 7.73 -0.92
N ALA A 46 21.07 6.98 -2.01
CA ALA A 46 20.74 5.55 -2.05
C ALA A 46 21.59 4.72 -1.09
N ASP A 47 22.87 5.08 -0.95
CA ASP A 47 23.80 4.41 -0.02
C ASP A 47 23.48 4.67 1.46
N SER A 48 22.71 5.72 1.77
CA SER A 48 22.24 6.02 3.13
C SER A 48 21.02 5.21 3.54
N VAL A 49 20.34 4.57 2.60
CA VAL A 49 19.10 3.81 2.83
C VAL A 49 19.43 2.44 3.41
N LEU A 50 18.88 2.16 4.57
CA LEU A 50 19.06 0.88 5.24
C LEU A 50 18.14 -0.18 4.60
N ARG A 51 18.51 -1.46 4.75
CA ARG A 51 17.75 -2.58 4.17
C ARG A 51 17.45 -3.63 5.22
N ILE A 52 16.21 -4.09 5.25
CA ILE A 52 15.79 -5.28 6.01
C ILE A 52 15.69 -6.44 5.03
N PRO A 53 16.64 -7.39 5.06
CA PRO A 53 16.62 -8.54 4.17
C PRO A 53 15.56 -9.57 4.60
N LEU A 54 15.16 -10.47 3.69
CA LEU A 54 14.20 -11.54 3.96
C LEU A 54 14.54 -12.36 5.20
N ALA A 55 15.81 -12.72 5.37
CA ALA A 55 16.27 -13.52 6.50
C ALA A 55 15.95 -12.90 7.87
N LEU A 56 15.86 -11.59 7.98
CA LEU A 56 15.51 -10.93 9.23
C LEU A 56 13.99 -10.95 9.51
N LEU A 57 13.19 -11.27 8.51
CA LEU A 57 11.72 -11.35 8.59
C LEU A 57 11.20 -12.78 8.83
N GLU A 58 12.10 -13.74 8.96
CA GLU A 58 11.77 -15.11 9.31
C GLU A 58 11.33 -15.20 10.79
N ALA A 59 10.47 -16.17 11.10
CA ALA A 59 9.82 -16.27 12.41
C ALA A 59 10.81 -16.43 13.56
N GLU A 60 11.90 -17.15 13.34
CA GLU A 60 12.95 -17.40 14.35
C GLU A 60 13.77 -16.14 14.67
N ARG A 61 13.70 -15.10 13.83
CA ARG A 61 14.46 -13.85 13.97
C ARG A 61 13.63 -12.68 14.51
N SER A 62 12.50 -12.95 15.11
CA SER A 62 11.55 -11.89 15.55
C SER A 62 12.15 -10.91 16.56
N GLU A 63 13.02 -11.39 17.48
CA GLU A 63 13.69 -10.52 18.45
C GLU A 63 14.83 -9.71 17.81
N ASP A 64 15.54 -10.28 16.83
CA ASP A 64 16.56 -9.57 16.07
C ASP A 64 15.93 -8.44 15.25
N LEU A 65 14.80 -8.70 14.58
CA LEU A 65 14.03 -7.69 13.85
C LEU A 65 13.58 -6.56 14.78
N LEU A 66 13.07 -6.92 15.96
CA LEU A 66 12.64 -5.94 16.95
C LEU A 66 13.79 -5.06 17.40
N ALA A 67 14.92 -5.66 17.75
CA ALA A 67 16.15 -4.96 18.17
C ALA A 67 16.65 -4.04 17.05
N TRP A 68 16.66 -4.53 15.81
CA TRP A 68 17.07 -3.76 14.65
C TRP A 68 16.18 -2.53 14.44
N LEU A 69 14.87 -2.69 14.49
CA LEU A 69 13.91 -1.57 14.36
C LEU A 69 14.02 -0.60 15.54
N GLN A 70 14.30 -1.10 16.75
CA GLN A 70 14.48 -0.28 17.94
C GLN A 70 15.73 0.59 17.85
N ALA A 71 16.79 0.11 17.22
CA ALA A 71 18.05 0.82 17.02
C ALA A 71 17.99 1.92 15.94
N LEU A 72 16.92 1.98 15.13
CA LEU A 72 16.75 3.03 14.13
C LEU A 72 16.64 4.41 14.79
N GLU A 73 17.42 5.36 14.29
CA GLU A 73 17.43 6.76 14.78
C GLU A 73 17.43 7.74 13.61
N ALA A 74 17.33 9.03 13.93
CA ALA A 74 17.54 10.14 13.01
C ALA A 74 16.69 10.09 11.71
N ASN A 75 15.46 9.63 11.81
CA ASN A 75 14.51 9.59 10.67
C ASN A 75 15.06 8.83 9.44
N ARG A 76 15.72 7.70 9.68
CA ARG A 76 16.33 6.90 8.61
C ARG A 76 15.30 6.29 7.68
N SER A 77 15.63 6.29 6.39
CA SER A 77 14.88 5.56 5.37
C SER A 77 15.29 4.10 5.33
N VAL A 78 14.31 3.22 5.19
CA VAL A 78 14.53 1.76 5.22
C VAL A 78 13.74 1.11 4.10
N VAL A 79 14.38 0.27 3.32
CA VAL A 79 13.76 -0.64 2.35
C VAL A 79 13.57 -2.00 3.01
N VAL A 80 12.41 -2.60 2.82
CA VAL A 80 12.06 -3.90 3.39
C VAL A 80 11.83 -4.91 2.29
N ASP A 81 12.57 -6.00 2.29
CA ASP A 81 12.32 -7.12 1.41
C ASP A 81 11.11 -7.93 1.87
N ALA A 82 10.25 -8.33 0.94
CA ALA A 82 9.12 -9.21 1.25
C ALA A 82 8.68 -9.97 0.00
N THR A 83 8.59 -11.29 0.11
CA THR A 83 8.11 -12.20 -0.95
C THR A 83 6.84 -12.94 -0.56
N HIS A 84 6.53 -12.96 0.74
CA HIS A 84 5.40 -13.71 1.29
C HIS A 84 4.65 -12.87 2.34
N PRO A 85 3.32 -13.04 2.50
CA PRO A 85 2.54 -12.35 3.54
C PRO A 85 3.07 -12.52 4.97
N ALA A 86 3.72 -13.66 5.27
CA ALA A 86 4.34 -13.89 6.57
C ALA A 86 5.43 -12.87 6.92
N HIS A 87 6.23 -12.42 5.94
CA HIS A 87 7.25 -11.39 6.13
C HIS A 87 6.63 -10.05 6.56
N LEU A 88 5.54 -9.66 5.91
CA LEU A 88 4.81 -8.43 6.26
C LEU A 88 4.14 -8.54 7.64
N ARG A 89 3.71 -9.75 8.02
CA ARG A 89 3.17 -10.01 9.36
C ARG A 89 4.25 -9.92 10.43
N ALA A 90 5.43 -10.50 10.19
CA ALA A 90 6.57 -10.39 11.10
C ALA A 90 6.95 -8.93 11.35
N LEU A 91 7.04 -8.14 10.27
CA LEU A 91 7.25 -6.69 10.35
C LEU A 91 6.15 -6.01 11.17
N GLY A 92 4.90 -6.30 10.89
CA GLY A 92 3.74 -5.71 11.58
C GLY A 92 3.72 -6.02 13.08
N VAL A 93 4.06 -7.25 13.48
CA VAL A 93 4.20 -7.64 14.88
C VAL A 93 5.30 -6.82 15.57
N ALA A 94 6.48 -6.71 14.96
CA ALA A 94 7.58 -5.95 15.53
C ALA A 94 7.24 -4.46 15.68
N ILE A 95 6.56 -3.86 14.67
CA ILE A 95 6.11 -2.47 14.71
C ILE A 95 5.08 -2.24 15.83
N ARG A 96 4.10 -3.12 16.00
CA ARG A 96 3.12 -3.00 17.09
C ARG A 96 3.77 -3.08 18.47
N ARG A 97 4.80 -3.92 18.65
CA ARG A 97 5.59 -3.98 19.91
C ARG A 97 6.34 -2.68 20.22
N LEU A 98 6.62 -1.87 19.20
CA LEU A 98 7.28 -0.56 19.35
C LEU A 98 6.30 0.60 19.40
N GLN A 99 5.00 0.35 19.34
CA GLN A 99 3.98 1.39 19.42
C GLN A 99 4.11 2.20 20.74
N GLY A 100 4.02 3.51 20.62
CA GLY A 100 4.25 4.43 21.74
C GLY A 100 5.73 4.75 22.04
N ARG A 101 6.67 3.94 21.52
CA ARG A 101 8.12 4.18 21.66
C ARG A 101 8.75 4.76 20.40
N LYS A 102 8.29 4.28 19.23
CA LYS A 102 8.75 4.75 17.92
C LYS A 102 7.58 5.03 16.99
N ARG A 103 7.78 5.95 16.08
CA ARG A 103 6.83 6.28 15.00
C ARG A 103 7.45 5.88 13.68
N PHE A 104 6.67 5.20 12.85
CA PHE A 104 7.06 4.79 11.51
C PHE A 104 6.12 5.41 10.50
N LEU A 105 6.68 5.95 9.42
CA LEU A 105 5.94 6.35 8.24
C LEU A 105 6.15 5.30 7.16
N PHE A 106 5.07 4.85 6.53
CA PHE A 106 5.13 3.80 5.51
C PHE A 106 4.77 4.34 4.14
N ARG A 107 5.59 3.99 3.17
CA ARG A 107 5.23 4.02 1.76
C ARG A 107 5.23 2.58 1.25
N SER A 108 4.07 2.04 0.94
CA SER A 108 3.93 0.61 0.68
C SER A 108 2.77 0.31 -0.26
N ALA A 109 2.76 -0.91 -0.80
CA ALA A 109 1.57 -1.48 -1.40
C ALA A 109 0.54 -1.86 -0.32
N ALA A 110 -0.72 -2.04 -0.72
CA ALA A 110 -1.84 -2.35 0.18
C ALA A 110 -1.61 -3.62 1.02
N SER A 111 -0.82 -4.57 0.54
CA SER A 111 -0.50 -5.81 1.25
C SER A 111 0.16 -5.61 2.61
N LEU A 112 0.88 -4.49 2.83
CA LEU A 112 1.43 -4.18 4.15
C LEU A 112 0.33 -3.97 5.20
N LEU A 113 -0.81 -3.42 4.83
CA LEU A 113 -1.94 -3.20 5.75
C LEU A 113 -2.38 -4.52 6.40
N ASN A 114 -2.38 -5.62 5.64
CA ASN A 114 -2.69 -6.95 6.17
C ASN A 114 -1.64 -7.43 7.21
N GLY A 115 -0.40 -7.01 7.09
CA GLY A 115 0.64 -7.29 8.08
C GLY A 115 0.53 -6.43 9.34
N LEU A 116 0.11 -5.17 9.19
CA LEU A 116 -0.02 -4.22 10.29
C LEU A 116 -1.27 -4.46 11.15
N VAL A 117 -2.35 -4.98 10.55
CA VAL A 117 -3.58 -5.31 11.28
C VAL A 117 -3.38 -6.59 12.08
N ASP A 118 -3.79 -6.58 13.35
CA ASP A 118 -3.88 -7.78 14.15
C ASP A 118 -5.16 -8.55 13.77
N SER A 119 -5.03 -9.45 12.81
CA SER A 119 -6.13 -10.28 12.32
C SER A 119 -6.30 -11.59 13.10
N GLY A 120 -5.64 -11.70 14.27
CA GLY A 120 -5.66 -12.93 15.09
C GLY A 120 -4.81 -14.05 14.48
N PRO A 121 -4.98 -15.29 14.96
CA PRO A 121 -4.11 -16.41 14.64
C PRO A 121 -4.30 -17.00 13.22
N SER A 122 -5.13 -16.40 12.38
CA SER A 122 -5.37 -16.91 11.03
C SER A 122 -4.06 -16.90 10.20
N PRO A 123 -3.54 -18.04 9.77
CA PRO A 123 -2.33 -18.12 8.96
C PRO A 123 -2.52 -17.48 7.57
N LEU A 124 -3.74 -17.32 7.12
CA LEU A 124 -4.09 -16.76 5.82
C LEU A 124 -4.27 -15.23 5.85
N GLY A 125 -4.11 -14.60 7.02
CA GLY A 125 -4.41 -13.17 7.19
C GLY A 125 -5.92 -12.86 7.13
N PRO A 126 -6.28 -11.56 6.98
CA PRO A 126 -7.68 -11.16 6.86
C PRO A 126 -8.30 -11.80 5.60
N GLN A 127 -9.46 -12.41 5.79
CA GLN A 127 -10.20 -12.99 4.68
C GLN A 127 -11.08 -11.93 4.00
N PRO A 128 -11.29 -12.00 2.68
CA PRO A 128 -12.28 -11.18 2.01
C PRO A 128 -13.65 -11.32 2.68
N LEU A 129 -14.35 -10.20 2.82
CA LEU A 129 -15.71 -10.23 3.34
C LEU A 129 -16.62 -10.92 2.33
N ASP A 130 -17.42 -11.87 2.82
CA ASP A 130 -18.52 -12.43 2.05
C ASP A 130 -19.67 -11.42 1.92
N ALA A 131 -20.73 -11.81 1.19
CA ALA A 131 -21.90 -10.96 0.99
C ALA A 131 -22.57 -10.53 2.32
N ARG A 132 -22.55 -11.40 3.35
CA ARG A 132 -23.12 -11.10 4.67
C ARG A 132 -22.27 -10.08 5.42
N GLY A 133 -20.94 -10.25 5.42
CA GLY A 133 -20.00 -9.30 6.01
C GLY A 133 -20.11 -7.91 5.37
N LEU A 134 -20.25 -7.83 4.03
CA LEU A 134 -20.47 -6.58 3.31
C LEU A 134 -21.79 -5.90 3.70
N VAL A 135 -22.87 -6.66 3.89
CA VAL A 135 -24.15 -6.12 4.35
C VAL A 135 -24.02 -5.53 5.76
N GLY A 136 -23.21 -6.14 6.62
CA GLY A 136 -22.94 -5.66 7.99
C GLY A 136 -22.21 -4.31 8.02
N LEU A 137 -21.42 -3.98 7.00
CA LEU A 137 -20.72 -2.69 6.88
C LEU A 137 -21.62 -1.55 6.36
N ARG A 138 -22.78 -1.87 5.82
CA ARG A 138 -23.67 -0.89 5.21
C ARG A 138 -24.30 0.02 6.26
N ARG A 139 -24.15 1.33 6.08
CA ARG A 139 -24.83 2.32 6.93
C ARG A 139 -26.35 2.17 6.80
N ARG A 140 -27.05 2.37 7.91
CA ARG A 140 -28.50 2.32 7.98
C ARG A 140 -29.03 3.61 8.60
N ASP A 141 -30.25 3.97 8.24
CA ASP A 141 -30.98 5.03 8.91
C ASP A 141 -31.51 4.59 10.28
N PRO A 142 -32.11 5.49 11.07
CA PRO A 142 -32.71 5.13 12.38
C PRO A 142 -33.83 4.09 12.29
N LEU A 143 -34.44 3.88 11.12
CA LEU A 143 -35.47 2.87 10.87
C LEU A 143 -34.87 1.54 10.38
N GLY A 144 -33.53 1.44 10.33
CA GLY A 144 -32.83 0.24 9.89
C GLY A 144 -32.74 0.06 8.36
N GLN A 145 -33.20 1.03 7.58
CA GLN A 145 -33.13 0.97 6.11
C GLN A 145 -31.70 1.26 5.62
N PRO A 146 -31.22 0.54 4.60
CA PRO A 146 -29.90 0.75 4.07
C PRO A 146 -29.76 2.10 3.37
N LEU A 147 -28.81 2.92 3.80
CA LEU A 147 -28.47 4.18 3.16
C LEU A 147 -27.68 3.94 1.85
N PRO A 148 -27.75 4.88 0.89
CA PRO A 148 -26.94 4.81 -0.32
C PRO A 148 -25.44 4.90 0.04
N GLY A 149 -24.60 4.23 -0.77
CA GLY A 149 -23.16 4.34 -0.71
C GLY A 149 -22.62 5.31 -1.79
N LEU A 150 -21.42 5.82 -1.55
CA LEU A 150 -20.66 6.59 -2.52
C LEU A 150 -19.40 5.80 -2.88
N VAL A 151 -19.17 5.60 -4.17
CA VAL A 151 -17.91 5.03 -4.69
C VAL A 151 -17.22 6.10 -5.52
N VAL A 152 -15.98 6.41 -5.18
CA VAL A 152 -15.14 7.36 -5.92
C VAL A 152 -14.05 6.58 -6.64
N VAL A 153 -13.96 6.75 -7.96
CA VAL A 153 -12.99 6.07 -8.82
C VAL A 153 -12.15 7.13 -9.53
N GLY A 154 -10.85 7.12 -9.29
CA GLY A 154 -9.88 8.00 -9.95
C GLY A 154 -8.73 7.22 -10.63
N SER A 155 -8.79 5.90 -10.61
CA SER A 155 -7.77 5.03 -11.21
C SER A 155 -8.08 4.75 -12.68
N HIS A 156 -7.04 4.72 -13.51
CA HIS A 156 -7.12 4.38 -14.94
C HIS A 156 -6.45 3.03 -15.27
N VAL A 157 -6.20 2.20 -14.27
CA VAL A 157 -5.69 0.84 -14.53
C VAL A 157 -6.82 -0.06 -15.03
N ALA A 158 -6.50 -1.01 -15.91
CA ALA A 158 -7.48 -1.87 -16.57
C ALA A 158 -8.45 -2.58 -15.61
N LEU A 159 -7.96 -2.99 -14.42
CA LEU A 159 -8.80 -3.60 -13.39
C LEU A 159 -9.83 -2.62 -12.83
N ALA A 160 -9.46 -1.35 -12.58
CA ALA A 160 -10.38 -0.34 -12.09
C ALA A 160 -11.45 0.00 -13.13
N ASP A 161 -11.07 0.07 -14.41
CA ASP A 161 -12.00 0.30 -15.52
C ASP A 161 -13.00 -0.85 -15.62
N GLN A 162 -12.56 -2.09 -15.50
CA GLN A 162 -13.45 -3.26 -15.50
C GLN A 162 -14.41 -3.23 -14.31
N GLN A 163 -13.91 -2.97 -13.10
CA GLN A 163 -14.74 -2.86 -11.90
C GLN A 163 -15.78 -1.72 -12.02
N LEU A 164 -15.39 -0.59 -12.61
CA LEU A 164 -16.30 0.53 -12.85
C LEU A 164 -17.41 0.16 -13.85
N LYS A 165 -17.07 -0.52 -14.95
CA LYS A 165 -18.04 -1.03 -15.93
C LYS A 165 -19.03 -1.98 -15.28
N ASP A 166 -18.56 -2.93 -14.49
CA ASP A 166 -19.41 -3.89 -13.78
C ASP A 166 -20.33 -3.19 -12.77
N LEU A 167 -19.81 -2.19 -12.06
CA LEU A 167 -20.59 -1.38 -11.14
C LEU A 167 -21.71 -0.61 -11.85
N LEU A 168 -21.40 0.07 -12.96
CA LEU A 168 -22.36 0.87 -13.74
C LEU A 168 -23.38 0.02 -14.49
N ALA A 169 -23.07 -1.25 -14.77
CA ALA A 169 -24.04 -2.20 -15.32
C ALA A 169 -25.18 -2.54 -14.32
N ASN A 170 -24.98 -2.25 -13.04
CA ASN A 170 -26.00 -2.47 -12.02
C ASN A 170 -27.03 -1.32 -12.04
N ALA A 171 -28.30 -1.63 -12.28
CA ALA A 171 -29.39 -0.65 -12.36
C ALA A 171 -29.62 0.20 -11.07
N ARG A 172 -29.02 -0.20 -9.94
CA ARG A 172 -29.06 0.54 -8.68
C ARG A 172 -27.92 1.56 -8.53
N CYS A 173 -26.95 1.57 -9.47
CA CYS A 173 -25.83 2.50 -9.46
C CYS A 173 -26.08 3.63 -10.45
N ARG A 174 -25.78 4.85 -10.02
CA ARG A 174 -25.81 6.03 -10.87
C ARG A 174 -24.41 6.60 -10.97
N GLY A 175 -23.86 6.66 -12.18
CA GLY A 175 -22.59 7.29 -12.47
C GLY A 175 -22.68 8.81 -12.55
N ILE A 176 -21.71 9.51 -12.00
CA ILE A 176 -21.47 10.94 -12.17
C ILE A 176 -20.00 11.08 -12.57
N GLU A 177 -19.76 11.64 -13.75
CA GLU A 177 -18.41 11.97 -14.19
C GLU A 177 -18.02 13.38 -13.71
N LEU A 178 -16.87 13.50 -13.09
CA LEU A 178 -16.30 14.79 -12.70
C LEU A 178 -15.29 15.24 -13.78
N PRO A 179 -15.54 16.35 -14.49
CA PRO A 179 -14.62 16.86 -15.50
C PRO A 179 -13.41 17.54 -14.83
N VAL A 180 -12.46 16.72 -14.33
CA VAL A 180 -11.33 17.17 -13.51
C VAL A 180 -10.52 18.26 -14.20
N ALA A 181 -10.26 18.14 -15.50
CA ALA A 181 -9.53 19.16 -16.26
C ALA A 181 -10.23 20.52 -16.30
N ARG A 182 -11.58 20.55 -16.26
CA ARG A 182 -12.35 21.78 -16.17
C ARG A 182 -12.33 22.36 -14.76
N ILE A 183 -12.44 21.49 -13.76
CA ILE A 183 -12.40 21.89 -12.35
C ILE A 183 -11.03 22.48 -12.01
N ALA A 184 -9.93 21.83 -12.43
CA ALA A 184 -8.58 22.33 -12.21
C ALA A 184 -8.38 23.73 -12.81
N ARG A 185 -8.80 23.96 -14.05
CA ARG A 185 -8.71 25.28 -14.68
C ARG A 185 -9.47 26.38 -13.93
N VAL A 186 -10.61 26.05 -13.34
CA VAL A 186 -11.39 27.03 -12.55
C VAL A 186 -10.68 27.34 -11.24
N LEU A 187 -10.02 26.36 -10.61
CA LEU A 187 -9.30 26.56 -9.36
C LEU A 187 -7.95 27.28 -9.54
N GLU A 188 -7.33 27.12 -10.72
CA GLU A 188 -6.05 27.77 -11.05
C GLU A 188 -6.20 29.19 -11.58
N GLY A 189 -7.38 29.54 -12.07
CA GLY A 189 -7.70 30.84 -12.69
C GLY A 189 -8.51 31.81 -11.81
N GLY A 190 -8.70 31.49 -10.51
CA GLY A 190 -9.41 32.29 -9.53
C GLY A 190 -8.52 33.18 -8.67
#